data_e0df9740f4dbfa7ce10eedd4077aa32e
#
_entry.id   e0df9740f4dbfa7ce10eedd4077aa32e
#
_cell.length_a   1.000
_cell.length_b   1.000
_cell.length_c   1.000
_cell.angle_alpha   90.00
_cell.angle_beta   90.00
_cell.angle_gamma   90.00
#
_symmetry.space_group_name_H-M   'P 1'
#
loop_
_entity.id
_entity.type
_entity.pdbx_description
1 polymer ?
#
loop_
_entity_poly.entity_id
_entity_poly.type
_entity_poly.pdbx_seq_one_letter_code
_entity_poly.pdbx_strand_id
1 'polypeptide(L)'
;MPLERIGPFEYRRFPPSLPRLNAEGGEARPHRVLIAGGGPVGLAAALGLARLGLDSVVIEADDSVCEGSRAACISRRSLEILDRLGVAPAFMEKGLAWTRGRSYYGTEEVLVFDMPSAPGDKYPPMINLQQYYIEQFLLDAIDEINGRFPGRVDIRWASKVAECRADAEGVSLRIENPLGSYETRADWLLACDGGQSFIRSSLGLELKGTGYQGRYAIVDIELASEYPAQRRAWFDPPWARGTTILMHRQPDNIWRVDYQLAAGADAAQALQPDQVRAFVQTHLDAIGEGHLPWKPVWTSVYRAGAMTLDAYRHGRILFAGNAAHAMPIFGVRGLNSGFDDADNLVWKLAAVLQGKGTDTLLDSYCSERRQAFHINAENAMRSTEFMSPPHRGFDLMREASLSLAGRHPGIARLVNPRQTRAIAYAGSPLSTDDEDGGDWAPGAPLADGGTEDGGHLTDLLTPGSFTLLAFGGWPEQQALEALTASPEWRFLPCRCAAPAAHAESPQAGMAYLLRPDGHVCGRWRSPSLDTVLSAIERACGAQGAIQ
;
A
#
# COMPACT_ATOMS: atom_id res chain seq x y z
N MET A 1 -19.35 -9.89 19.87
CA MET A 1 -18.12 -10.24 20.62
C MET A 1 -16.93 -10.06 19.68
N PRO A 2 -15.82 -9.49 20.13
CA PRO A 2 -14.58 -9.47 19.32
C PRO A 2 -14.16 -10.90 18.98
N LEU A 3 -13.59 -11.07 17.79
CA LEU A 3 -13.05 -12.37 17.38
C LEU A 3 -11.84 -12.73 18.25
N GLU A 4 -11.81 -13.94 18.78
CA GLU A 4 -10.65 -14.45 19.52
C GLU A 4 -9.72 -15.25 18.60
N ARG A 5 -10.28 -15.88 17.55
CA ARG A 5 -9.56 -16.74 16.63
C ARG A 5 -10.20 -16.80 15.25
N ILE A 6 -9.35 -16.86 14.21
CA ILE A 6 -9.73 -17.22 12.83
C ILE A 6 -8.78 -18.30 12.32
N GLY A 7 -9.27 -19.52 12.13
CA GLY A 7 -8.41 -20.64 11.77
C GLY A 7 -7.30 -20.82 12.82
N PRO A 8 -6.01 -20.86 12.42
CA PRO A 8 -4.88 -20.92 13.33
C PRO A 8 -4.47 -19.57 13.93
N PHE A 9 -5.01 -18.45 13.43
CA PHE A 9 -4.66 -17.11 13.93
C PHE A 9 -5.41 -16.82 15.23
N GLU A 10 -4.65 -16.45 16.28
CA GLU A 10 -5.15 -16.03 17.58
C GLU A 10 -4.93 -14.54 17.76
N TYR A 11 -6.01 -13.79 18.07
CA TYR A 11 -5.93 -12.36 18.29
C TYR A 11 -5.29 -12.04 19.64
N ARG A 12 -4.15 -11.36 19.61
CA ARG A 12 -3.53 -10.78 20.82
C ARG A 12 -4.30 -9.55 21.24
N ARG A 13 -4.56 -9.41 22.55
CA ARG A 13 -5.14 -8.22 23.14
C ARG A 13 -4.05 -7.44 23.86
N PHE A 14 -4.00 -6.15 23.56
CA PHE A 14 -3.01 -5.25 24.09
C PHE A 14 -3.67 -4.32 25.11
N PRO A 15 -3.19 -4.26 26.38
CA PRO A 15 -3.78 -3.40 27.39
C PRO A 15 -3.52 -1.92 27.08
N PRO A 16 -4.45 -1.02 27.47
CA PRO A 16 -4.19 0.41 27.44
C PRO A 16 -3.04 0.78 28.37
N SER A 17 -2.32 1.85 28.01
CA SER A 17 -1.26 2.41 28.83
C SER A 17 -1.39 3.93 28.93
N LEU A 18 -0.89 4.51 30.03
CA LEU A 18 -0.72 5.95 30.16
C LEU A 18 0.78 6.29 30.13
N PRO A 19 1.18 7.34 29.40
CA PRO A 19 2.54 7.84 29.46
C PRO A 19 2.81 8.51 30.80
N ARG A 20 4.06 8.88 31.04
CA ARG A 20 4.40 9.71 32.21
C ARG A 20 3.87 11.13 32.02
N LEU A 21 2.93 11.52 32.85
CA LEU A 21 2.27 12.83 32.82
C LEU A 21 3.02 13.86 33.71
N ASN A 22 2.96 15.12 33.29
CA ASN A 22 3.34 16.29 34.10
C ASN A 22 2.20 16.69 35.05
N ALA A 23 2.42 17.75 35.85
CA ALA A 23 1.42 18.22 36.81
C ALA A 23 0.13 18.77 36.17
N GLU A 24 0.17 19.10 34.88
CA GLU A 24 -0.96 19.67 34.13
C GLU A 24 -1.75 18.59 33.36
N GLY A 25 -1.36 17.32 33.51
CA GLY A 25 -2.02 16.18 32.84
C GLY A 25 -1.59 15.97 31.40
N GLY A 26 -0.61 16.71 30.93
CA GLY A 26 0.03 16.50 29.62
C GLY A 26 1.25 15.59 29.71
N GLU A 27 1.67 15.06 28.59
CA GLU A 27 2.89 14.27 28.50
C GLU A 27 4.14 15.13 28.76
N ALA A 28 5.09 14.59 29.52
CA ALA A 28 6.22 15.37 30.03
C ALA A 28 7.20 15.85 28.93
N ARG A 29 7.20 15.20 27.78
CA ARG A 29 8.09 15.55 26.65
C ARG A 29 7.33 15.47 25.32
N PRO A 30 7.56 16.41 24.38
CA PRO A 30 7.03 16.32 23.04
C PRO A 30 7.74 15.21 22.25
N HIS A 31 7.07 14.69 21.25
CA HIS A 31 7.60 13.68 20.32
C HIS A 31 8.05 14.33 19.01
N ARG A 32 8.88 13.60 18.24
CA ARG A 32 9.20 14.01 16.88
C ARG A 32 8.04 13.70 15.93
N VAL A 33 7.46 12.50 16.06
CA VAL A 33 6.38 12.02 15.20
C VAL A 33 5.31 11.28 16.01
N LEU A 34 4.06 11.72 15.85
CA LEU A 34 2.87 10.97 16.24
C LEU A 34 2.26 10.35 14.98
N ILE A 35 1.71 9.15 15.11
CA ILE A 35 0.99 8.43 14.05
C ILE A 35 -0.39 8.08 14.59
N ALA A 36 -1.44 8.63 14.00
CA ALA A 36 -2.82 8.26 14.32
C ALA A 36 -3.25 7.07 13.46
N GLY A 37 -3.53 5.94 14.10
CA GLY A 37 -3.93 4.68 13.48
C GLY A 37 -2.80 3.65 13.40
N GLY A 38 -3.00 2.50 14.05
CA GLY A 38 -2.13 1.32 14.05
C GLY A 38 -2.50 0.26 13.02
N GLY A 39 -3.19 0.64 11.93
CA GLY A 39 -3.41 -0.23 10.79
C GLY A 39 -2.15 -0.42 9.93
N PRO A 40 -2.22 -1.18 8.82
CA PRO A 40 -1.04 -1.57 8.03
C PRO A 40 -0.18 -0.39 7.57
N VAL A 41 -0.80 0.74 7.22
CA VAL A 41 -0.10 1.93 6.72
C VAL A 41 0.63 2.65 7.86
N GLY A 42 -0.03 2.83 9.00
CA GLY A 42 0.58 3.46 10.18
C GLY A 42 1.72 2.62 10.76
N LEU A 43 1.54 1.29 10.85
CA LEU A 43 2.59 0.37 11.30
C LEU A 43 3.78 0.33 10.31
N ALA A 44 3.52 0.32 8.99
CA ALA A 44 4.58 0.39 8.00
C ALA A 44 5.36 1.72 8.08
N ALA A 45 4.66 2.84 8.30
CA ALA A 45 5.30 4.14 8.50
C ALA A 45 6.14 4.17 9.79
N ALA A 46 5.62 3.65 10.91
CA ALA A 46 6.34 3.54 12.18
C ALA A 46 7.61 2.68 12.04
N LEU A 47 7.48 1.51 11.42
CA LEU A 47 8.61 0.61 11.18
C LEU A 47 9.67 1.26 10.27
N GLY A 48 9.24 1.96 9.22
CA GLY A 48 10.12 2.69 8.31
C GLY A 48 10.89 3.80 9.00
N LEU A 49 10.22 4.63 9.83
CA LEU A 49 10.88 5.65 10.66
C LEU A 49 11.87 5.03 11.63
N ALA A 50 11.50 3.92 12.28
CA ALA A 50 12.36 3.20 13.21
C ALA A 50 13.65 2.70 12.55
N ARG A 51 13.56 2.17 11.33
CA ARG A 51 14.73 1.74 10.53
C ARG A 51 15.63 2.91 10.12
N LEU A 52 15.07 4.11 10.00
CA LEU A 52 15.83 5.34 9.74
C LEU A 52 16.32 6.04 11.03
N GLY A 53 16.19 5.38 12.18
CA GLY A 53 16.72 5.86 13.45
C GLY A 53 15.85 6.89 14.15
N LEU A 54 14.58 7.02 13.78
CA LEU A 54 13.62 7.97 14.36
C LEU A 54 12.63 7.27 15.27
N ASP A 55 12.37 7.90 16.43
CA ASP A 55 11.34 7.45 17.37
C ASP A 55 9.97 7.95 16.94
N SER A 56 8.94 7.15 17.18
CA SER A 56 7.55 7.52 16.92
C SER A 56 6.59 6.92 17.95
N VAL A 57 5.42 7.57 18.10
CA VAL A 57 4.32 7.07 18.92
C VAL A 57 3.12 6.80 18.03
N VAL A 58 2.60 5.59 18.08
CA VAL A 58 1.39 5.18 17.35
C VAL A 58 0.21 5.20 18.32
N ILE A 59 -0.87 5.89 17.96
CA ILE A 59 -2.12 5.95 18.72
C ILE A 59 -3.14 5.07 18.00
N GLU A 60 -3.54 3.95 18.62
CA GLU A 60 -4.49 3.00 18.05
C GLU A 60 -5.74 2.86 18.93
N ALA A 61 -6.91 3.05 18.32
CA ALA A 61 -8.19 3.03 19.01
C ALA A 61 -8.65 1.63 19.42
N ASP A 62 -8.28 0.62 18.67
CA ASP A 62 -8.55 -0.78 18.97
C ASP A 62 -7.51 -1.34 19.96
N ASP A 63 -7.81 -2.50 20.56
CA ASP A 63 -6.91 -3.22 21.47
C ASP A 63 -6.22 -4.42 20.83
N SER A 64 -6.34 -4.55 19.51
CA SER A 64 -5.82 -5.67 18.72
C SER A 64 -5.61 -5.27 17.26
N VAL A 65 -5.00 -6.15 16.48
CA VAL A 65 -5.00 -6.05 15.02
C VAL A 65 -6.43 -6.14 14.47
N CYS A 66 -6.64 -5.72 13.22
CA CYS A 66 -7.98 -5.63 12.62
C CYS A 66 -8.69 -6.99 12.60
N GLU A 67 -10.00 -6.97 12.85
CA GLU A 67 -10.84 -8.15 12.70
C GLU A 67 -11.20 -8.41 11.23
N GLY A 68 -11.11 -9.68 10.82
CA GLY A 68 -11.40 -10.12 9.47
C GLY A 68 -10.31 -9.84 8.45
N SER A 69 -10.46 -10.38 7.26
CA SER A 69 -9.39 -10.33 6.27
C SER A 69 -9.24 -8.96 5.58
N ARG A 70 -10.27 -8.13 5.59
CA ARG A 70 -10.33 -6.77 4.99
C ARG A 70 -9.56 -6.66 3.66
N ALA A 71 -8.36 -6.08 3.65
CA ALA A 71 -7.47 -6.13 2.51
C ALA A 71 -6.73 -7.47 2.48
N ALA A 72 -6.66 -8.10 1.31
CA ALA A 72 -6.20 -9.47 1.21
C ALA A 72 -5.25 -9.75 0.05
N CYS A 73 -4.92 -8.77 -0.77
CA CYS A 73 -4.04 -8.97 -1.92
C CYS A 73 -2.88 -7.97 -1.88
N ILE A 74 -1.66 -8.47 -1.87
CA ILE A 74 -0.41 -7.69 -1.81
C ILE A 74 0.32 -7.83 -3.15
N SER A 75 0.59 -6.71 -3.80
CA SER A 75 1.26 -6.65 -5.08
C SER A 75 2.78 -6.80 -4.95
N ARG A 76 3.47 -7.15 -6.06
CA ARG A 76 4.93 -7.16 -6.14
C ARG A 76 5.54 -5.87 -5.63
N ARG A 77 5.06 -4.72 -6.06
CA ARG A 77 5.57 -3.42 -5.58
C ARG A 77 5.48 -3.29 -4.06
N SER A 78 4.38 -3.72 -3.46
CA SER A 78 4.24 -3.70 -2.01
C SER A 78 5.17 -4.71 -1.33
N LEU A 79 5.43 -5.88 -1.94
CA LEU A 79 6.42 -6.82 -1.43
C LEU A 79 7.85 -6.25 -1.47
N GLU A 80 8.22 -5.49 -2.51
CA GLU A 80 9.48 -4.75 -2.59
C GLU A 80 9.61 -3.70 -1.48
N ILE A 81 8.51 -2.98 -1.17
CA ILE A 81 8.46 -2.02 -0.04
C ILE A 81 8.63 -2.76 1.29
N LEU A 82 7.89 -3.86 1.49
CA LEU A 82 7.95 -4.69 2.68
C LEU A 82 9.32 -5.37 2.86
N ASP A 83 10.02 -5.63 1.76
CA ASP A 83 11.39 -6.13 1.76
C ASP A 83 12.37 -5.08 2.31
N ARG A 84 12.28 -3.84 1.85
CA ARG A 84 13.06 -2.73 2.43
C ARG A 84 12.73 -2.49 3.92
N LEU A 85 11.51 -2.80 4.34
CA LEU A 85 11.11 -2.83 5.74
C LEU A 85 11.56 -4.12 6.46
N GLY A 86 12.15 -5.10 5.76
CA GLY A 86 12.69 -6.35 6.30
C GLY A 86 11.62 -7.33 6.79
N VAL A 87 10.40 -7.24 6.28
CA VAL A 87 9.27 -8.11 6.67
C VAL A 87 8.79 -9.04 5.55
N ALA A 88 9.25 -8.85 4.31
CA ALA A 88 8.82 -9.66 3.16
C ALA A 88 8.97 -11.17 3.35
N PRO A 89 10.00 -11.72 4.03
CA PRO A 89 10.10 -13.17 4.27
C PRO A 89 8.87 -13.76 4.97
N ALA A 90 8.35 -13.11 6.02
CA ALA A 90 7.15 -13.58 6.74
C ALA A 90 5.90 -13.53 5.83
N PHE A 91 5.79 -12.49 4.98
CA PHE A 91 4.73 -12.38 4.00
C PHE A 91 4.79 -13.47 2.93
N MET A 92 5.99 -13.82 2.48
CA MET A 92 6.19 -14.87 1.46
C MET A 92 5.98 -16.27 2.03
N GLU A 93 6.37 -16.51 3.29
CA GLU A 93 6.17 -17.79 3.96
C GLU A 93 4.67 -18.09 4.17
N LYS A 94 3.90 -17.09 4.60
CA LYS A 94 2.48 -17.28 4.92
C LYS A 94 1.56 -17.05 3.72
N GLY A 95 1.89 -16.11 2.85
CA GLY A 95 1.05 -15.66 1.74
C GLY A 95 0.91 -16.69 0.63
N LEU A 96 -0.26 -16.72 -0.02
CA LEU A 96 -0.50 -17.57 -1.18
C LEU A 96 -0.22 -16.81 -2.46
N ALA A 97 0.89 -17.15 -3.14
CA ALA A 97 1.20 -16.58 -4.44
C ALA A 97 0.21 -17.05 -5.53
N TRP A 98 -0.17 -16.14 -6.39
CA TRP A 98 -0.98 -16.45 -7.56
C TRP A 98 -0.68 -15.53 -8.74
N THR A 99 -0.84 -16.07 -9.95
CA THR A 99 -0.60 -15.34 -11.21
C THR A 99 -1.82 -15.38 -12.10
N ARG A 100 -2.65 -16.42 -11.99
CA ARG A 100 -3.74 -16.70 -12.93
C ARG A 100 -5.09 -16.28 -12.39
N GLY A 101 -5.88 -15.66 -13.26
CA GLY A 101 -7.30 -15.38 -13.00
C GLY A 101 -8.19 -15.96 -14.09
N ARG A 102 -9.44 -16.26 -13.72
CA ARG A 102 -10.47 -16.79 -14.60
C ARG A 102 -11.75 -15.97 -14.48
N SER A 103 -12.36 -15.70 -15.63
CA SER A 103 -13.66 -15.01 -15.69
C SER A 103 -14.67 -15.86 -16.44
N TYR A 104 -15.85 -15.94 -15.87
CA TYR A 104 -16.98 -16.71 -16.41
C TYR A 104 -18.15 -15.77 -16.72
N TYR A 105 -18.84 -16.00 -17.83
CA TYR A 105 -20.12 -15.37 -18.14
C TYR A 105 -21.21 -16.45 -18.13
N GLY A 106 -22.18 -16.28 -17.24
CA GLY A 106 -23.05 -17.41 -16.91
C GLY A 106 -22.23 -18.57 -16.36
N THR A 107 -22.17 -19.68 -17.11
CA THR A 107 -21.35 -20.87 -16.79
C THR A 107 -20.12 -21.04 -17.69
N GLU A 108 -19.99 -20.24 -18.75
CA GLU A 108 -18.91 -20.36 -19.73
C GLU A 108 -17.65 -19.58 -19.28
N GLU A 109 -16.48 -20.19 -19.35
CA GLU A 109 -15.21 -19.51 -19.16
C GLU A 109 -14.93 -18.63 -20.39
N VAL A 110 -14.87 -17.31 -20.17
CA VAL A 110 -14.70 -16.33 -21.26
C VAL A 110 -13.32 -15.69 -21.28
N LEU A 111 -12.58 -15.77 -20.18
CA LEU A 111 -11.21 -15.23 -20.09
C LEU A 111 -10.39 -16.02 -19.07
N VAL A 112 -9.18 -16.40 -19.49
CA VAL A 112 -8.08 -16.75 -18.61
C VAL A 112 -6.99 -15.73 -18.84
N PHE A 113 -6.46 -15.16 -17.76
CA PHE A 113 -5.34 -14.22 -17.86
C PHE A 113 -4.25 -14.59 -16.85
N ASP A 114 -3.01 -14.35 -17.24
CA ASP A 114 -1.88 -14.41 -16.36
C ASP A 114 -1.36 -12.97 -16.11
N MET A 115 -1.00 -12.68 -14.86
CA MET A 115 -0.35 -11.42 -14.53
C MET A 115 1.09 -11.42 -15.02
N PRO A 116 1.63 -10.28 -15.45
CA PRO A 116 3.02 -10.19 -15.93
C PRO A 116 3.99 -10.69 -14.86
N SER A 117 4.86 -11.61 -15.26
CA SER A 117 5.94 -12.14 -14.44
C SER A 117 7.09 -12.57 -15.34
N ALA A 118 8.30 -12.15 -15.01
CA ALA A 118 9.53 -12.54 -15.68
C ALA A 118 10.32 -13.56 -14.83
N PRO A 119 11.16 -14.41 -15.43
CA PRO A 119 11.97 -15.39 -14.70
C PRO A 119 12.93 -14.77 -13.67
N GLY A 120 13.29 -13.50 -13.82
CA GLY A 120 14.20 -12.77 -12.94
C GLY A 120 13.49 -11.95 -11.84
N ASP A 121 12.16 -11.99 -11.76
CA ASP A 121 11.43 -11.25 -10.73
C ASP A 121 11.67 -11.85 -9.33
N LYS A 122 12.05 -11.03 -8.34
CA LYS A 122 12.25 -11.44 -6.95
C LYS A 122 10.96 -11.94 -6.29
N TYR A 123 9.85 -11.27 -6.59
CA TYR A 123 8.55 -11.54 -6.00
C TYR A 123 7.50 -11.90 -7.05
N PRO A 124 6.51 -12.74 -6.69
CA PRO A 124 5.37 -13.01 -7.55
C PRO A 124 4.58 -11.70 -7.78
N PRO A 125 3.79 -11.61 -8.87
CA PRO A 125 3.00 -10.41 -9.14
C PRO A 125 1.98 -10.11 -8.05
N MET A 126 1.52 -11.13 -7.31
CA MET A 126 0.54 -11.00 -6.24
C MET A 126 0.63 -12.16 -5.25
N ILE A 127 0.43 -11.85 -3.96
CA ILE A 127 0.09 -12.85 -2.94
C ILE A 127 -1.26 -12.50 -2.31
N ASN A 128 -1.98 -13.51 -1.84
CA ASN A 128 -3.12 -13.33 -0.95
C ASN A 128 -2.67 -13.55 0.49
N LEU A 129 -3.00 -12.60 1.36
CA LEU A 129 -2.68 -12.63 2.79
C LEU A 129 -3.68 -11.76 3.54
N GLN A 130 -4.31 -12.29 4.58
CA GLN A 130 -5.31 -11.56 5.37
C GLN A 130 -4.68 -10.39 6.14
N GLN A 131 -5.41 -9.29 6.29
CA GLN A 131 -4.88 -8.05 6.88
C GLN A 131 -4.41 -8.23 8.33
N TYR A 132 -5.04 -9.07 9.14
CA TYR A 132 -4.58 -9.33 10.49
C TYR A 132 -3.17 -9.97 10.55
N TYR A 133 -2.79 -10.81 9.57
CA TYR A 133 -1.40 -11.28 9.44
C TYR A 133 -0.45 -10.16 9.02
N ILE A 134 -0.89 -9.31 8.08
CA ILE A 134 -0.11 -8.15 7.62
C ILE A 134 0.27 -7.27 8.82
N GLU A 135 -0.71 -6.91 9.65
CA GLU A 135 -0.50 -6.11 10.85
C GLU A 135 0.36 -6.84 11.87
N GLN A 136 0.12 -8.12 12.10
CA GLN A 136 0.91 -8.92 13.05
C GLN A 136 2.40 -8.98 12.64
N PHE A 137 2.71 -9.21 11.37
CA PHE A 137 4.11 -9.28 10.91
C PHE A 137 4.82 -7.92 11.02
N LEU A 138 4.11 -6.82 10.81
CA LEU A 138 4.65 -5.48 11.06
C LEU A 138 4.90 -5.24 12.54
N LEU A 139 4.00 -5.69 13.42
CA LEU A 139 4.16 -5.61 14.88
C LEU A 139 5.35 -6.45 15.36
N ASP A 140 5.49 -7.67 14.87
CA ASP A 140 6.61 -8.55 15.23
C ASP A 140 7.96 -7.92 14.86
N ALA A 141 8.04 -7.26 13.70
CA ALA A 141 9.23 -6.52 13.29
C ALA A 141 9.48 -5.26 14.14
N ILE A 142 8.43 -4.57 14.58
CA ILE A 142 8.52 -3.46 15.53
C ILE A 142 9.03 -3.96 16.89
N ASP A 143 8.49 -5.08 17.38
CA ASP A 143 8.95 -5.70 18.63
C ASP A 143 10.43 -6.08 18.56
N GLU A 144 10.90 -6.62 17.41
CA GLU A 144 12.32 -6.91 17.19
C GLU A 144 13.20 -5.64 17.25
N ILE A 145 12.77 -4.55 16.62
CA ILE A 145 13.49 -3.27 16.68
C ILE A 145 13.50 -2.72 18.11
N ASN A 146 12.36 -2.76 18.80
CA ASN A 146 12.26 -2.31 20.18
C ASN A 146 13.13 -3.15 21.14
N GLY A 147 13.33 -4.43 20.83
CA GLY A 147 14.27 -5.28 21.57
C GLY A 147 15.74 -4.81 21.48
N ARG A 148 16.11 -4.19 20.37
CA ARG A 148 17.45 -3.60 20.14
C ARG A 148 17.55 -2.14 20.59
N PHE A 149 16.45 -1.39 20.40
CA PHE A 149 16.34 0.05 20.68
C PHE A 149 15.05 0.32 21.46
N PRO A 150 15.04 0.15 22.80
CA PRO A 150 13.83 0.28 23.60
C PRO A 150 13.15 1.64 23.42
N GLY A 151 11.83 1.60 23.13
CA GLY A 151 11.02 2.80 22.93
C GLY A 151 11.16 3.46 21.56
N ARG A 152 11.77 2.78 20.58
CA ARG A 152 11.88 3.26 19.20
C ARG A 152 10.50 3.47 18.56
N VAL A 153 9.56 2.57 18.83
CA VAL A 153 8.15 2.71 18.48
C VAL A 153 7.32 2.43 19.73
N ASP A 154 6.59 3.42 20.23
CA ASP A 154 5.65 3.30 21.34
C ASP A 154 4.23 3.17 20.75
N ILE A 155 3.60 1.99 20.88
CA ILE A 155 2.23 1.77 20.40
C ILE A 155 1.26 1.85 21.58
N ARG A 156 0.36 2.80 21.53
CA ARG A 156 -0.66 3.04 22.55
C ARG A 156 -2.00 2.50 22.08
N TRP A 157 -2.28 1.29 22.52
CA TRP A 157 -3.49 0.56 22.21
C TRP A 157 -4.70 1.04 23.01
N ALA A 158 -5.90 0.76 22.51
CA ALA A 158 -7.17 1.18 23.09
C ALA A 158 -7.19 2.70 23.39
N SER A 159 -6.48 3.48 22.58
CA SER A 159 -6.25 4.91 22.77
C SER A 159 -6.80 5.68 21.56
N LYS A 160 -7.78 6.55 21.81
CA LYS A 160 -8.50 7.29 20.78
C LYS A 160 -8.11 8.77 20.79
N VAL A 161 -7.83 9.32 19.61
CA VAL A 161 -7.70 10.77 19.44
C VAL A 161 -9.06 11.42 19.61
N ALA A 162 -9.19 12.31 20.58
CA ALA A 162 -10.42 13.04 20.88
C ALA A 162 -10.38 14.51 20.42
N GLU A 163 -9.19 15.12 20.37
CA GLU A 163 -8.97 16.46 19.80
C GLU A 163 -7.66 16.50 19.04
N CYS A 164 -7.62 17.35 18.00
CA CYS A 164 -6.41 17.62 17.22
C CYS A 164 -6.32 19.13 16.98
N ARG A 165 -5.18 19.71 17.33
CA ARG A 165 -4.86 21.13 17.09
C ARG A 165 -3.46 21.21 16.49
N ALA A 166 -3.30 21.97 15.43
CA ALA A 166 -2.01 22.19 14.79
C ALA A 166 -1.67 23.68 14.75
N ASP A 167 -0.40 23.99 14.95
CA ASP A 167 0.17 25.32 14.80
C ASP A 167 1.42 25.27 13.88
N ALA A 168 2.15 26.37 13.77
CA ALA A 168 3.36 26.45 12.94
C ALA A 168 4.50 25.56 13.49
N GLU A 169 4.50 25.24 14.78
CA GLU A 169 5.57 24.55 15.48
C GLU A 169 5.30 23.05 15.64
N GLY A 170 4.03 22.61 15.59
CA GLY A 170 3.71 21.20 15.80
C GLY A 170 2.22 20.90 15.86
N VAL A 171 1.92 19.71 16.40
CA VAL A 171 0.55 19.21 16.56
C VAL A 171 0.34 18.74 18.00
N SER A 172 -0.76 19.17 18.61
CA SER A 172 -1.21 18.71 19.93
C SER A 172 -2.44 17.84 19.78
N LEU A 173 -2.45 16.69 20.45
CA LEU A 173 -3.56 15.75 20.49
C LEU A 173 -4.04 15.57 21.93
N ARG A 174 -5.36 15.49 22.13
CA ARG A 174 -5.95 14.94 23.32
C ARG A 174 -6.32 13.48 23.07
N ILE A 175 -5.79 12.61 23.89
CA ILE A 175 -5.97 11.16 23.80
C ILE A 175 -6.88 10.70 24.94
N GLU A 176 -7.82 9.83 24.62
CA GLU A 176 -8.70 9.17 25.59
C GLU A 176 -8.50 7.66 25.51
N ASN A 177 -8.36 7.02 26.66
CA ASN A 177 -8.32 5.56 26.79
C ASN A 177 -9.05 5.11 28.07
N PRO A 178 -9.25 3.81 28.33
CA PRO A 178 -9.94 3.31 29.52
C PRO A 178 -9.32 3.72 30.87
N LEU A 179 -8.06 4.16 30.87
CA LEU A 179 -7.35 4.58 32.09
C LEU A 179 -7.46 6.08 32.37
N GLY A 180 -7.91 6.87 31.38
CA GLY A 180 -8.06 8.32 31.50
C GLY A 180 -7.78 9.08 30.21
N SER A 181 -7.56 10.38 30.32
CA SER A 181 -7.22 11.24 29.19
C SER A 181 -5.94 12.02 29.45
N TYR A 182 -5.21 12.35 28.39
CA TYR A 182 -3.99 13.14 28.47
C TYR A 182 -3.75 13.93 27.19
N GLU A 183 -2.92 14.98 27.29
CA GLU A 183 -2.46 15.71 26.12
C GLU A 183 -1.05 15.27 25.72
N THR A 184 -0.80 15.20 24.42
CA THR A 184 0.51 14.92 23.83
C THR A 184 0.79 15.85 22.67
N ARG A 185 2.07 16.13 22.40
CA ARG A 185 2.50 17.05 21.34
C ARG A 185 3.64 16.44 20.52
N ALA A 186 3.67 16.74 19.22
CA ALA A 186 4.77 16.36 18.34
C ALA A 186 5.07 17.43 17.30
N ASP A 187 6.28 17.32 16.69
CA ASP A 187 6.66 18.15 15.54
C ASP A 187 5.79 17.84 14.32
N TRP A 188 5.44 16.56 14.12
CA TRP A 188 4.65 16.09 12.99
C TRP A 188 3.62 15.04 13.40
N LEU A 189 2.48 15.04 12.69
CA LEU A 189 1.44 14.01 12.80
C LEU A 189 1.26 13.31 11.44
N LEU A 190 1.37 11.99 11.44
CA LEU A 190 0.93 11.15 10.32
C LEU A 190 -0.49 10.68 10.59
N ALA A 191 -1.45 11.13 9.79
CA ALA A 191 -2.84 10.72 9.87
C ALA A 191 -3.05 9.47 9.02
N CYS A 192 -3.03 8.29 9.67
CA CYS A 192 -3.24 6.97 9.11
C CYS A 192 -4.50 6.30 9.69
N ASP A 193 -5.43 7.08 10.24
CA ASP A 193 -6.62 6.69 11.00
C ASP A 193 -7.81 6.23 10.13
N GLY A 194 -7.52 5.85 8.89
CA GLY A 194 -8.41 5.09 8.04
C GLY A 194 -9.53 5.89 7.36
N GLY A 195 -10.50 5.18 6.77
CA GLY A 195 -11.53 5.80 5.93
C GLY A 195 -12.48 6.76 6.66
N GLN A 196 -12.67 6.55 7.95
CA GLN A 196 -13.48 7.41 8.84
C GLN A 196 -12.59 8.36 9.66
N SER A 197 -11.46 8.77 9.12
CA SER A 197 -10.45 9.59 9.78
C SER A 197 -11.04 10.71 10.64
N PHE A 198 -10.76 10.63 11.96
CA PHE A 198 -11.11 11.69 12.90
C PHE A 198 -10.26 12.93 12.62
N ILE A 199 -8.97 12.75 12.32
CA ILE A 199 -8.05 13.88 12.02
C ILE A 199 -8.56 14.66 10.82
N ARG A 200 -8.96 13.99 9.74
CA ARG A 200 -9.55 14.64 8.56
C ARG A 200 -10.80 15.44 8.92
N SER A 201 -11.71 14.83 9.67
CA SER A 201 -12.98 15.45 10.07
C SER A 201 -12.78 16.63 11.02
N SER A 202 -11.83 16.54 11.97
CA SER A 202 -11.52 17.61 12.93
C SER A 202 -10.95 18.88 12.26
N LEU A 203 -10.33 18.72 11.09
CA LEU A 203 -9.84 19.82 10.27
C LEU A 203 -10.89 20.34 9.25
N GLY A 204 -12.11 19.80 9.26
CA GLY A 204 -13.15 20.16 8.31
C GLY A 204 -12.83 19.75 6.86
N LEU A 205 -11.96 18.74 6.68
CA LEU A 205 -11.55 18.27 5.37
C LEU A 205 -12.45 17.13 4.90
N GLU A 206 -12.72 17.09 3.59
CA GLU A 206 -13.55 16.07 2.96
C GLU A 206 -12.82 15.43 1.78
N LEU A 207 -13.07 14.13 1.58
CA LEU A 207 -12.65 13.44 0.37
C LEU A 207 -13.54 13.85 -0.80
N LYS A 208 -12.93 14.21 -1.92
CA LYS A 208 -13.61 14.61 -3.16
C LYS A 208 -13.40 13.56 -4.25
N GLY A 209 -14.43 13.32 -5.06
CA GLY A 209 -14.35 12.36 -6.16
C GLY A 209 -15.68 11.67 -6.45
N THR A 210 -15.61 10.45 -6.96
CA THR A 210 -16.77 9.67 -7.40
C THR A 210 -17.12 8.58 -6.40
N GLY A 211 -18.34 8.61 -5.86
CA GLY A 211 -18.93 7.50 -5.10
C GLY A 211 -19.75 6.61 -6.02
N TYR A 212 -19.62 5.29 -5.87
CA TYR A 212 -20.43 4.32 -6.60
C TYR A 212 -21.59 3.82 -5.74
N GLN A 213 -22.71 3.53 -6.38
CA GLN A 213 -23.88 2.97 -5.70
C GLN A 213 -23.72 1.46 -5.42
N GLY A 214 -22.86 0.80 -6.19
CA GLY A 214 -22.60 -0.64 -6.05
C GLY A 214 -22.04 -0.98 -4.66
N ARG A 215 -22.67 -1.96 -4.01
CA ARG A 215 -22.25 -2.52 -2.73
C ARG A 215 -21.93 -3.98 -2.91
N TYR A 216 -20.93 -4.44 -2.19
CA TYR A 216 -20.52 -5.84 -2.18
C TYR A 216 -20.57 -6.38 -0.77
N ALA A 217 -21.25 -7.53 -0.60
CA ALA A 217 -21.06 -8.34 0.58
C ALA A 217 -19.72 -9.06 0.44
N ILE A 218 -18.92 -9.00 1.49
CA ILE A 218 -17.63 -9.67 1.60
C ILE A 218 -17.81 -10.74 2.66
N VAL A 219 -17.62 -12.01 2.27
CA VAL A 219 -17.82 -13.15 3.14
C VAL A 219 -16.55 -14.00 3.14
N ASP A 220 -15.90 -14.11 4.29
CA ASP A 220 -14.84 -15.08 4.49
C ASP A 220 -15.43 -16.36 5.05
N ILE A 221 -15.12 -17.50 4.42
CA ILE A 221 -15.52 -18.84 4.85
C ILE A 221 -14.30 -19.73 5.05
N GLU A 222 -14.34 -20.60 6.00
CA GLU A 222 -13.41 -21.72 6.08
C GLU A 222 -13.97 -22.85 5.22
N LEU A 223 -13.18 -23.28 4.21
CA LEU A 223 -13.56 -24.31 3.24
C LEU A 223 -12.32 -25.11 2.84
N ALA A 224 -12.32 -26.41 3.07
CA ALA A 224 -11.23 -27.32 2.71
C ALA A 224 -11.30 -27.71 1.22
N SER A 225 -11.20 -26.71 0.33
CA SER A 225 -11.14 -26.92 -1.11
C SER A 225 -9.69 -27.08 -1.60
N GLU A 226 -9.47 -28.03 -2.49
CA GLU A 226 -8.18 -28.23 -3.17
C GLU A 226 -7.99 -27.34 -4.41
N TYR A 227 -8.98 -26.49 -4.72
CA TYR A 227 -8.88 -25.60 -5.87
C TYR A 227 -7.65 -24.66 -5.71
N PRO A 228 -6.84 -24.48 -6.77
CA PRO A 228 -5.61 -23.70 -6.68
C PRO A 228 -5.87 -22.23 -6.33
N ALA A 229 -4.82 -21.55 -5.83
CA ALA A 229 -4.86 -20.13 -5.54
C ALA A 229 -4.95 -19.31 -6.84
N GLN A 230 -6.17 -19.15 -7.35
CA GLN A 230 -6.51 -18.35 -8.54
C GLN A 230 -7.65 -17.41 -8.20
N ARG A 231 -7.72 -16.27 -8.89
CA ARG A 231 -8.88 -15.40 -8.82
C ARG A 231 -9.96 -15.91 -9.77
N ARG A 232 -11.16 -16.15 -9.26
CA ARG A 232 -12.35 -16.50 -10.06
C ARG A 232 -13.38 -15.38 -10.01
N ALA A 233 -13.95 -15.02 -11.16
CA ALA A 233 -15.02 -14.02 -11.28
C ALA A 233 -16.16 -14.56 -12.13
N TRP A 234 -17.39 -14.49 -11.63
CA TRP A 234 -18.59 -14.88 -12.37
C TRP A 234 -19.45 -13.65 -12.62
N PHE A 235 -19.82 -13.44 -13.88
CA PHE A 235 -20.72 -12.38 -14.32
C PHE A 235 -22.07 -13.00 -14.70
N ASP A 236 -23.13 -12.49 -14.13
CA ASP A 236 -24.51 -12.93 -14.38
C ASP A 236 -24.71 -14.47 -14.32
N PRO A 237 -24.22 -15.16 -13.29
CA PRO A 237 -24.34 -16.61 -13.22
C PRO A 237 -25.82 -17.01 -13.06
N PRO A 238 -26.27 -18.20 -13.59
CA PRO A 238 -27.67 -18.62 -13.56
C PRO A 238 -28.28 -18.70 -12.16
N TRP A 239 -27.45 -18.99 -11.16
CA TRP A 239 -27.85 -19.11 -9.75
C TRP A 239 -27.88 -17.78 -8.99
N ALA A 240 -27.43 -16.70 -9.61
CA ALA A 240 -27.42 -15.35 -9.04
C ALA A 240 -27.47 -14.29 -10.16
N ARG A 241 -28.57 -14.26 -10.90
CA ARG A 241 -28.81 -13.36 -12.04
C ARG A 241 -28.63 -11.88 -11.65
N GLY A 242 -28.02 -11.11 -12.53
CA GLY A 242 -27.76 -9.68 -12.33
C GLY A 242 -26.65 -9.36 -11.34
N THR A 243 -25.94 -10.38 -10.83
CA THR A 243 -24.83 -10.16 -9.88
C THR A 243 -23.48 -10.47 -10.48
N THR A 244 -22.44 -9.94 -9.85
CA THR A 244 -21.05 -10.32 -10.04
C THR A 244 -20.55 -10.98 -8.77
N ILE A 245 -19.92 -12.15 -8.89
CA ILE A 245 -19.34 -12.90 -7.77
C ILE A 245 -17.84 -13.02 -7.98
N LEU A 246 -17.05 -12.80 -6.95
CA LEU A 246 -15.60 -13.04 -6.92
C LEU A 246 -15.30 -14.09 -5.85
N MET A 247 -14.33 -14.95 -6.12
CA MET A 247 -13.84 -15.91 -5.15
C MET A 247 -12.32 -15.99 -5.17
N HIS A 248 -11.71 -15.91 -3.96
CA HIS A 248 -10.26 -15.93 -3.76
C HIS A 248 -9.89 -16.86 -2.61
N ARG A 249 -8.87 -17.67 -2.82
CA ARG A 249 -8.25 -18.43 -1.75
C ARG A 249 -7.29 -17.56 -0.95
N GLN A 250 -7.40 -17.66 0.37
CA GLN A 250 -6.51 -17.06 1.37
C GLN A 250 -5.71 -18.18 2.08
N PRO A 251 -4.65 -17.88 2.83
CA PRO A 251 -4.07 -18.82 3.75
C PRO A 251 -5.08 -19.48 4.70
N ASP A 252 -4.73 -20.63 5.26
CA ASP A 252 -5.47 -21.33 6.32
C ASP A 252 -6.85 -21.84 5.89
N ASN A 253 -7.00 -22.25 4.63
CA ASN A 253 -8.28 -22.68 4.06
C ASN A 253 -9.40 -21.64 4.15
N ILE A 254 -9.03 -20.37 4.30
CA ILE A 254 -10.01 -19.29 4.21
C ILE A 254 -10.24 -18.95 2.74
N TRP A 255 -11.51 -18.84 2.38
CA TRP A 255 -11.95 -18.39 1.06
C TRP A 255 -12.80 -17.15 1.21
N ARG A 256 -12.48 -16.14 0.43
CA ARG A 256 -13.29 -14.94 0.32
C ARG A 256 -14.25 -15.07 -0.85
N VAL A 257 -15.53 -14.88 -0.57
CA VAL A 257 -16.60 -14.77 -1.55
C VAL A 257 -17.16 -13.35 -1.50
N ASP A 258 -16.90 -12.57 -2.54
CA ASP A 258 -17.44 -11.21 -2.68
C ASP A 258 -18.58 -11.25 -3.70
N TYR A 259 -19.77 -10.79 -3.33
CA TYR A 259 -20.89 -10.73 -4.27
C TYR A 259 -21.60 -9.39 -4.22
N GLN A 260 -22.00 -8.93 -5.41
CA GLN A 260 -22.70 -7.67 -5.58
C GLN A 260 -24.11 -7.76 -4.98
N LEU A 261 -24.47 -6.79 -4.15
CA LEU A 261 -25.82 -6.64 -3.63
C LEU A 261 -26.72 -5.96 -4.67
N ALA A 262 -27.97 -6.37 -4.73
CA ALA A 262 -28.96 -5.71 -5.59
C ALA A 262 -29.10 -4.22 -5.25
N ALA A 263 -29.43 -3.41 -6.25
CA ALA A 263 -29.68 -1.99 -6.05
C ALA A 263 -30.82 -1.80 -5.03
N GLY A 264 -30.57 -0.97 -4.01
CA GLY A 264 -31.54 -0.70 -2.94
C GLY A 264 -31.67 -1.80 -1.88
N ALA A 265 -30.94 -2.94 -1.98
CA ALA A 265 -30.99 -3.99 -0.95
C ALA A 265 -30.57 -3.43 0.42
N ASP A 266 -31.23 -3.88 1.49
CA ASP A 266 -30.78 -3.59 2.84
C ASP A 266 -29.53 -4.41 3.15
N ALA A 267 -28.40 -3.71 3.43
CA ALA A 267 -27.12 -4.35 3.73
C ALA A 267 -27.17 -5.17 5.02
N ALA A 268 -27.88 -4.70 6.04
CA ALA A 268 -28.00 -5.42 7.30
C ALA A 268 -28.80 -6.72 7.12
N GLN A 269 -29.85 -6.69 6.30
CA GLN A 269 -30.62 -7.88 5.95
C GLN A 269 -29.79 -8.85 5.10
N ALA A 270 -29.04 -8.36 4.11
CA ALA A 270 -28.21 -9.18 3.24
C ALA A 270 -27.09 -9.92 4.01
N LEU A 271 -26.64 -9.38 5.12
CA LEU A 271 -25.61 -9.98 6.00
C LEU A 271 -26.19 -10.86 7.12
N GLN A 272 -27.52 -11.08 7.18
CA GLN A 272 -28.07 -12.04 8.14
C GLN A 272 -27.50 -13.44 7.89
N PRO A 273 -27.14 -14.18 8.95
CA PRO A 273 -26.45 -15.47 8.82
C PRO A 273 -27.12 -16.46 7.87
N ASP A 274 -28.45 -16.52 7.88
CA ASP A 274 -29.22 -17.42 7.01
C ASP A 274 -29.14 -16.99 5.54
N GLN A 275 -29.17 -15.69 5.25
CA GLN A 275 -29.05 -15.14 3.89
C GLN A 275 -27.66 -15.41 3.31
N VAL A 276 -26.61 -15.13 4.11
CA VAL A 276 -25.22 -15.42 3.75
C VAL A 276 -25.03 -16.91 3.50
N ARG A 277 -25.56 -17.76 4.41
CA ARG A 277 -25.45 -19.21 4.28
C ARG A 277 -26.16 -19.73 3.03
N ALA A 278 -27.35 -19.26 2.75
CA ALA A 278 -28.11 -19.65 1.56
C ALA A 278 -27.37 -19.25 0.27
N PHE A 279 -26.87 -18.01 0.20
CA PHE A 279 -26.16 -17.53 -0.98
C PHE A 279 -24.87 -18.31 -1.22
N VAL A 280 -24.04 -18.47 -0.19
CA VAL A 280 -22.73 -19.15 -0.30
C VAL A 280 -22.94 -20.63 -0.65
N GLN A 281 -23.90 -21.34 -0.01
CA GLN A 281 -24.19 -22.73 -0.34
C GLN A 281 -24.63 -22.88 -1.81
N THR A 282 -25.54 -22.03 -2.26
CA THR A 282 -25.98 -22.04 -3.68
C THR A 282 -24.82 -21.82 -4.64
N HIS A 283 -23.90 -20.92 -4.30
CA HIS A 283 -22.70 -20.67 -5.11
C HIS A 283 -21.76 -21.89 -5.11
N LEU A 284 -21.48 -22.48 -3.96
CA LEU A 284 -20.63 -23.66 -3.83
C LEU A 284 -21.22 -24.88 -4.58
N ASP A 285 -22.55 -25.10 -4.47
CA ASP A 285 -23.25 -26.15 -5.22
C ASP A 285 -23.07 -25.98 -6.72
N ALA A 286 -23.22 -24.75 -7.21
CA ALA A 286 -23.13 -24.43 -8.63
C ALA A 286 -21.71 -24.60 -9.21
N ILE A 287 -20.67 -24.41 -8.39
CA ILE A 287 -19.26 -24.60 -8.81
C ILE A 287 -18.72 -26.01 -8.51
N GLY A 288 -19.58 -26.92 -7.99
CA GLY A 288 -19.24 -28.32 -7.72
C GLY A 288 -18.57 -28.58 -6.37
N GLU A 289 -18.47 -27.57 -5.50
CA GLU A 289 -17.85 -27.64 -4.17
C GLU A 289 -18.87 -27.71 -3.00
N GLY A 290 -20.18 -27.73 -3.29
CA GLY A 290 -21.23 -27.73 -2.27
C GLY A 290 -21.28 -28.93 -1.35
N HIS A 291 -20.60 -30.03 -1.72
CA HIS A 291 -20.43 -31.22 -0.89
C HIS A 291 -19.38 -31.07 0.21
N LEU A 292 -18.51 -30.03 0.13
CA LEU A 292 -17.47 -29.77 1.11
C LEU A 292 -18.06 -29.08 2.35
N PRO A 293 -17.65 -29.48 3.56
CA PRO A 293 -18.07 -28.79 4.76
C PRO A 293 -17.44 -27.38 4.80
N TRP A 294 -18.25 -26.38 5.14
CA TRP A 294 -17.78 -25.02 5.28
C TRP A 294 -18.47 -24.29 6.43
N LYS A 295 -17.85 -23.23 6.93
CA LYS A 295 -18.45 -22.34 7.92
C LYS A 295 -18.11 -20.87 7.63
N PRO A 296 -19.02 -19.92 7.89
CA PRO A 296 -18.71 -18.51 7.82
C PRO A 296 -17.72 -18.12 8.93
N VAL A 297 -16.80 -17.22 8.59
CA VAL A 297 -15.77 -16.73 9.50
C VAL A 297 -15.97 -15.25 9.79
N TRP A 298 -16.20 -14.47 8.74
CA TRP A 298 -16.35 -13.02 8.86
C TRP A 298 -17.18 -12.48 7.70
N THR A 299 -17.93 -11.41 7.97
CA THR A 299 -18.77 -10.74 6.95
C THR A 299 -18.68 -9.24 7.09
N SER A 300 -18.74 -8.54 5.95
CA SER A 300 -18.87 -7.09 5.91
C SER A 300 -19.51 -6.62 4.61
N VAL A 301 -19.82 -5.33 4.52
CA VAL A 301 -20.24 -4.67 3.28
C VAL A 301 -19.25 -3.59 2.90
N TYR A 302 -18.82 -3.63 1.66
CA TYR A 302 -17.99 -2.61 1.07
C TYR A 302 -18.78 -1.73 0.09
N ARG A 303 -18.55 -0.42 0.16
CA ARG A 303 -19.04 0.56 -0.83
C ARG A 303 -17.85 1.10 -1.61
N ALA A 304 -17.93 1.01 -2.93
CA ALA A 304 -16.88 1.54 -3.80
C ALA A 304 -16.88 3.08 -3.84
N GLY A 305 -15.69 3.66 -3.87
CA GLY A 305 -15.50 5.09 -4.07
C GLY A 305 -14.08 5.37 -4.53
N ALA A 306 -13.93 6.30 -5.48
CA ALA A 306 -12.66 6.85 -5.92
C ALA A 306 -12.60 8.32 -5.47
N MET A 307 -12.10 8.55 -4.26
CA MET A 307 -12.13 9.87 -3.63
C MET A 307 -10.79 10.18 -2.96
N THR A 308 -10.38 11.44 -2.95
CA THR A 308 -9.11 11.88 -2.38
C THR A 308 -9.22 13.27 -1.76
N LEU A 309 -8.31 13.60 -0.86
CA LEU A 309 -8.09 14.97 -0.40
C LEU A 309 -7.50 15.85 -1.51
N ASP A 310 -7.78 17.16 -1.45
CA ASP A 310 -7.15 18.14 -2.33
C ASP A 310 -5.64 18.30 -2.04
N ALA A 311 -5.22 18.07 -0.81
CA ALA A 311 -3.83 18.02 -0.39
C ALA A 311 -3.61 16.94 0.68
N TYR A 312 -2.43 16.30 0.66
CA TYR A 312 -2.05 15.29 1.67
C TYR A 312 -1.21 15.90 2.79
N ARG A 313 -0.79 17.15 2.64
CA ARG A 313 -0.10 17.93 3.66
C ARG A 313 -0.96 19.11 4.09
N HIS A 314 -1.18 19.25 5.40
CA HIS A 314 -1.84 20.39 6.04
C HIS A 314 -0.99 20.87 7.21
N GLY A 315 -0.10 21.83 6.93
CA GLY A 315 0.90 22.29 7.90
C GLY A 315 1.81 21.15 8.37
N ARG A 316 1.70 20.78 9.64
CA ARG A 316 2.47 19.72 10.29
C ARG A 316 1.74 18.35 10.30
N ILE A 317 0.64 18.24 9.57
CA ILE A 317 -0.15 17.00 9.44
C ILE A 317 -0.01 16.45 8.02
N LEU A 318 0.31 15.16 7.91
CA LEU A 318 0.50 14.43 6.67
C LEU A 318 -0.46 13.24 6.64
N PHE A 319 -1.32 13.18 5.64
CA PHE A 319 -2.32 12.13 5.47
C PHE A 319 -1.80 10.99 4.59
N ALA A 320 -2.04 9.73 4.98
CA ALA A 320 -1.66 8.55 4.21
C ALA A 320 -2.75 7.46 4.27
N GLY A 321 -2.78 6.60 3.26
CA GLY A 321 -3.74 5.51 3.14
C GLY A 321 -5.19 6.00 3.08
N ASN A 322 -6.10 5.27 3.72
CA ASN A 322 -7.53 5.59 3.65
C ASN A 322 -7.92 6.90 4.34
N ALA A 323 -7.05 7.51 5.13
CA ALA A 323 -7.25 8.86 5.65
C ALA A 323 -7.09 9.92 4.55
N ALA A 324 -6.21 9.69 3.56
CA ALA A 324 -5.95 10.57 2.43
C ALA A 324 -6.85 10.29 1.23
N HIS A 325 -7.19 9.02 0.98
CA HIS A 325 -7.90 8.61 -0.22
C HIS A 325 -8.71 7.31 -0.03
N ALA A 326 -9.76 7.15 -0.81
CA ALA A 326 -10.53 5.92 -0.92
C ALA A 326 -10.43 5.38 -2.36
N MET A 327 -10.18 4.09 -2.49
CA MET A 327 -10.08 3.40 -3.78
C MET A 327 -11.14 2.33 -3.92
N PRO A 328 -11.71 2.12 -5.12
CA PRO A 328 -12.56 0.95 -5.37
C PRO A 328 -11.79 -0.36 -5.14
N ILE A 329 -12.51 -1.41 -4.72
CA ILE A 329 -11.90 -2.72 -4.42
C ILE A 329 -11.27 -3.40 -5.64
N PHE A 330 -11.75 -3.07 -6.86
CA PHE A 330 -11.29 -3.75 -8.07
C PHE A 330 -9.92 -3.26 -8.52
N GLY A 331 -9.03 -4.24 -8.72
CA GLY A 331 -7.64 -4.01 -9.07
C GLY A 331 -6.71 -3.88 -7.86
N VAL A 332 -7.21 -4.16 -6.65
CA VAL A 332 -6.44 -4.28 -5.37
C VAL A 332 -5.54 -3.08 -5.06
N ARG A 333 -6.04 -1.85 -5.26
CA ARG A 333 -5.23 -0.64 -5.16
C ARG A 333 -5.20 0.01 -3.78
N GLY A 334 -6.18 -0.21 -2.92
CA GLY A 334 -6.34 0.51 -1.66
C GLY A 334 -5.12 0.38 -0.74
N LEU A 335 -4.89 -0.81 -0.19
CA LEU A 335 -3.77 -1.08 0.71
C LEU A 335 -2.42 -0.92 0.01
N ASN A 336 -2.29 -1.39 -1.23
CA ASN A 336 -1.05 -1.27 -1.98
C ASN A 336 -0.65 0.20 -2.20
N SER A 337 -1.60 1.10 -2.49
CA SER A 337 -1.33 2.55 -2.51
C SER A 337 -0.94 3.09 -1.13
N GLY A 338 -1.51 2.55 -0.05
CA GLY A 338 -1.14 2.95 1.30
C GLY A 338 0.30 2.58 1.67
N PHE A 339 0.80 1.43 1.21
CA PHE A 339 2.23 1.09 1.36
C PHE A 339 3.13 2.01 0.53
N ASP A 340 2.73 2.33 -0.71
CA ASP A 340 3.43 3.35 -1.50
C ASP A 340 3.43 4.73 -0.82
N ASP A 341 2.32 5.12 -0.14
CA ASP A 341 2.27 6.38 0.61
C ASP A 341 3.29 6.38 1.74
N ALA A 342 3.32 5.31 2.55
CA ALA A 342 4.26 5.18 3.66
C ALA A 342 5.71 5.19 3.17
N ASP A 343 6.03 4.41 2.11
CA ASP A 343 7.37 4.34 1.52
C ASP A 343 7.85 5.69 0.99
N ASN A 344 6.99 6.41 0.26
CA ASN A 344 7.31 7.74 -0.27
C ASN A 344 7.46 8.80 0.82
N LEU A 345 6.64 8.74 1.89
CA LEU A 345 6.61 9.74 2.95
C LEU A 345 7.76 9.59 3.93
N VAL A 346 8.04 8.36 4.37
CA VAL A 346 8.90 8.09 5.53
C VAL A 346 10.33 8.59 5.33
N TRP A 347 10.95 8.34 4.18
CA TRP A 347 12.30 8.81 3.92
C TRP A 347 12.38 10.33 3.80
N LYS A 348 11.35 10.97 3.23
CA LYS A 348 11.25 12.44 3.08
C LYS A 348 11.12 13.10 4.45
N LEU A 349 10.21 12.60 5.28
CA LEU A 349 10.06 13.10 6.64
C LEU A 349 11.32 12.87 7.47
N ALA A 350 11.96 11.71 7.34
CA ALA A 350 13.22 11.43 8.02
C ALA A 350 14.34 12.38 7.58
N ALA A 351 14.47 12.65 6.28
CA ALA A 351 15.44 13.61 5.77
C ALA A 351 15.23 15.02 6.35
N VAL A 352 13.98 15.49 6.38
CA VAL A 352 13.63 16.80 6.97
C VAL A 352 13.93 16.83 8.47
N LEU A 353 13.53 15.81 9.22
CA LEU A 353 13.75 15.74 10.67
C LEU A 353 15.25 15.62 11.04
N GLN A 354 16.06 15.05 10.18
CA GLN A 354 17.52 14.92 10.35
C GLN A 354 18.28 16.14 9.81
N GLY A 355 17.59 17.14 9.25
CA GLY A 355 18.21 18.31 8.63
C GLY A 355 18.93 18.02 7.31
N LYS A 356 18.64 16.88 6.67
CA LYS A 356 19.20 16.41 5.40
C LYS A 356 18.29 16.63 4.19
N GLY A 357 17.16 17.26 4.38
CA GLY A 357 16.19 17.64 3.36
C GLY A 357 15.52 18.93 3.75
N THR A 358 15.01 19.66 2.77
CA THR A 358 14.27 20.89 3.01
C THR A 358 12.77 20.59 3.26
N ASP A 359 12.06 21.53 3.88
CA ASP A 359 10.63 21.37 4.17
C ASP A 359 9.78 21.19 2.87
N THR A 360 10.23 21.77 1.74
CA THR A 360 9.61 21.60 0.43
C THR A 360 9.65 20.16 -0.09
N LEU A 361 10.54 19.32 0.42
CA LEU A 361 10.59 17.89 0.12
C LEU A 361 9.24 17.21 0.45
N LEU A 362 8.57 17.64 1.53
CA LEU A 362 7.26 17.09 1.92
C LEU A 362 6.12 17.54 0.98
N ASP A 363 6.29 18.64 0.25
CA ASP A 363 5.30 19.04 -0.77
C ASP A 363 5.33 18.10 -1.97
N SER A 364 6.51 17.52 -2.26
CA SER A 364 6.64 16.50 -3.30
C SER A 364 5.90 15.19 -2.94
N TYR A 365 5.77 14.84 -1.65
CA TYR A 365 4.91 13.74 -1.22
C TYR A 365 3.47 13.98 -1.67
N CYS A 366 2.94 15.16 -1.41
CA CYS A 366 1.57 15.52 -1.79
C CYS A 366 1.38 15.44 -3.32
N SER A 367 2.27 16.04 -4.11
CA SER A 367 2.13 16.07 -5.57
C SER A 367 2.26 14.66 -6.19
N GLU A 368 3.26 13.89 -5.80
CA GLU A 368 3.52 12.54 -6.32
C GLU A 368 2.39 11.56 -5.95
N ARG A 369 1.95 11.54 -4.68
CA ARG A 369 0.95 10.58 -4.25
C ARG A 369 -0.46 10.92 -4.74
N ARG A 370 -0.77 12.21 -4.93
CA ARG A 370 -2.00 12.62 -5.61
C ARG A 370 -1.99 12.25 -7.09
N GLN A 371 -0.86 12.43 -7.80
CA GLN A 371 -0.72 11.97 -9.17
C GLN A 371 -0.94 10.45 -9.26
N ALA A 372 -0.30 9.68 -8.38
CA ALA A 372 -0.49 8.22 -8.31
C ALA A 372 -1.95 7.84 -8.00
N PHE A 373 -2.62 8.58 -7.11
CA PHE A 373 -4.03 8.38 -6.85
C PHE A 373 -4.86 8.54 -8.14
N HIS A 374 -4.69 9.59 -8.91
CA HIS A 374 -5.48 9.83 -10.12
C HIS A 374 -5.27 8.73 -11.17
N ILE A 375 -4.02 8.28 -11.39
CA ILE A 375 -3.71 7.16 -12.28
C ILE A 375 -4.37 5.86 -11.81
N ASN A 376 -4.26 5.55 -10.51
CA ASN A 376 -4.86 4.37 -9.91
C ASN A 376 -6.40 4.44 -9.92
N ALA A 377 -6.98 5.61 -9.62
CA ALA A 377 -8.41 5.83 -9.62
C ALA A 377 -9.01 5.63 -11.02
N GLU A 378 -8.40 6.18 -12.06
CA GLU A 378 -8.86 5.99 -13.45
C GLU A 378 -8.94 4.49 -13.82
N ASN A 379 -7.90 3.73 -13.51
CA ASN A 379 -7.89 2.29 -13.78
C ASN A 379 -8.91 1.52 -12.91
N ALA A 380 -9.05 1.89 -11.63
CA ALA A 380 -10.00 1.26 -10.71
C ALA A 380 -11.45 1.59 -11.09
N MET A 381 -11.73 2.80 -11.55
CA MET A 381 -13.06 3.21 -12.01
C MET A 381 -13.48 2.40 -13.23
N ARG A 382 -12.63 2.27 -14.24
CA ARG A 382 -12.91 1.44 -15.42
C ARG A 382 -13.21 -0.01 -15.05
N SER A 383 -12.46 -0.57 -14.10
CA SER A 383 -12.73 -1.91 -13.59
C SER A 383 -14.07 -1.96 -12.83
N THR A 384 -14.38 -0.96 -12.03
CA THR A 384 -15.62 -0.87 -11.25
C THR A 384 -16.85 -0.74 -12.15
N GLU A 385 -16.78 0.09 -13.18
CA GLU A 385 -17.86 0.28 -14.15
C GLU A 385 -18.12 -0.99 -14.97
N PHE A 386 -17.11 -1.79 -15.22
CA PHE A 386 -17.25 -3.10 -15.84
C PHE A 386 -17.87 -4.12 -14.86
N MET A 387 -17.38 -4.17 -13.62
CA MET A 387 -17.86 -5.12 -12.60
C MET A 387 -19.26 -4.78 -12.09
N SER A 388 -19.59 -3.50 -11.98
CA SER A 388 -20.87 -2.94 -11.51
C SER A 388 -21.31 -1.81 -12.43
N PRO A 389 -21.91 -2.11 -13.58
CA PRO A 389 -22.35 -1.11 -14.53
C PRO A 389 -23.22 -0.03 -13.89
N PRO A 390 -22.88 1.27 -14.05
CA PRO A 390 -23.63 2.36 -13.43
C PRO A 390 -24.99 2.63 -14.10
N HIS A 391 -25.15 2.23 -15.36
CA HIS A 391 -26.40 2.37 -16.12
C HIS A 391 -26.47 1.39 -17.29
N ARG A 392 -27.64 1.29 -17.92
CA ARG A 392 -27.95 0.31 -18.97
C ARG A 392 -26.97 0.30 -20.14
N GLY A 393 -26.37 1.43 -20.52
CA GLY A 393 -25.38 1.49 -21.60
C GLY A 393 -24.11 0.69 -21.28
N PHE A 394 -23.56 0.87 -20.07
CA PHE A 394 -22.42 0.07 -19.59
C PHE A 394 -22.77 -1.41 -19.44
N ASP A 395 -23.98 -1.72 -19.00
CA ASP A 395 -24.48 -3.07 -18.85
C ASP A 395 -24.54 -3.80 -20.20
N LEU A 396 -25.11 -3.16 -21.23
CA LEU A 396 -25.12 -3.69 -22.60
C LEU A 396 -23.71 -3.89 -23.16
N MET A 397 -22.80 -2.92 -22.92
CA MET A 397 -21.41 -3.04 -23.36
C MET A 397 -20.73 -4.23 -22.66
N ARG A 398 -20.95 -4.42 -21.35
CA ARG A 398 -20.44 -5.55 -20.58
C ARG A 398 -20.97 -6.87 -21.12
N GLU A 399 -22.31 -6.99 -21.30
CA GLU A 399 -22.97 -8.19 -21.84
C GLU A 399 -22.40 -8.55 -23.23
N ALA A 400 -22.28 -7.57 -24.14
CA ALA A 400 -21.71 -7.77 -25.46
C ALA A 400 -20.23 -8.21 -25.39
N SER A 401 -19.43 -7.55 -24.53
CA SER A 401 -18.00 -7.90 -24.37
C SER A 401 -17.83 -9.31 -23.82
N LEU A 402 -18.61 -9.69 -22.81
CA LEU A 402 -18.55 -11.01 -22.17
C LEU A 402 -19.01 -12.12 -23.13
N SER A 403 -20.12 -11.92 -23.85
CA SER A 403 -20.66 -12.91 -24.80
C SER A 403 -19.74 -13.16 -26.00
N LEU A 404 -18.90 -12.17 -26.37
CA LEU A 404 -17.95 -12.26 -27.50
C LEU A 404 -16.53 -12.66 -27.05
N ALA A 405 -16.18 -12.47 -25.77
CA ALA A 405 -14.83 -12.66 -25.26
C ALA A 405 -14.31 -14.10 -25.50
N GLY A 406 -15.14 -15.11 -25.29
CA GLY A 406 -14.75 -16.51 -25.50
C GLY A 406 -14.39 -16.86 -26.95
N ARG A 407 -14.85 -16.04 -27.93
CA ARG A 407 -14.64 -16.28 -29.38
C ARG A 407 -13.63 -15.30 -30.00
N HIS A 408 -13.41 -14.15 -29.37
CA HIS A 408 -12.61 -13.05 -29.90
C HIS A 408 -11.55 -12.56 -28.90
N PRO A 409 -10.29 -13.01 -29.00
CA PRO A 409 -9.23 -12.63 -28.06
C PRO A 409 -9.01 -11.12 -27.92
N GLY A 410 -9.27 -10.34 -28.98
CA GLY A 410 -9.21 -8.87 -28.94
C GLY A 410 -10.25 -8.26 -28.00
N ILE A 411 -11.46 -8.86 -27.92
CA ILE A 411 -12.53 -8.43 -27.03
C ILE A 411 -12.27 -8.94 -25.62
N ALA A 412 -11.71 -10.12 -25.44
CA ALA A 412 -11.35 -10.65 -24.13
C ALA A 412 -10.45 -9.71 -23.32
N ARG A 413 -9.61 -8.91 -24.00
CA ARG A 413 -8.77 -7.88 -23.37
C ARG A 413 -9.58 -6.77 -22.66
N LEU A 414 -10.82 -6.51 -23.09
CA LEU A 414 -11.71 -5.55 -22.44
C LEU A 414 -12.21 -6.07 -21.08
N VAL A 415 -12.31 -7.39 -20.94
CA VAL A 415 -12.74 -8.08 -19.71
C VAL A 415 -11.61 -8.22 -18.69
N ASN A 416 -10.35 -8.09 -19.13
CA ASN A 416 -9.19 -8.27 -18.25
C ASN A 416 -9.18 -7.23 -17.12
N PRO A 417 -9.25 -7.65 -15.84
CA PRO A 417 -9.15 -6.74 -14.72
C PRO A 417 -7.74 -6.14 -14.64
N ARG A 418 -7.68 -4.82 -14.62
CA ARG A 418 -6.43 -4.07 -14.52
C ARG A 418 -5.95 -4.08 -13.08
N GLN A 419 -5.02 -4.97 -12.74
CA GLN A 419 -4.42 -5.03 -11.41
C GLN A 419 -3.52 -3.82 -11.13
N THR A 420 -3.23 -3.59 -9.85
CA THR A 420 -2.29 -2.56 -9.43
C THR A 420 -0.87 -2.84 -9.96
N ARG A 421 -0.13 -1.79 -10.23
CA ARG A 421 1.28 -1.81 -10.60
C ARG A 421 1.98 -0.60 -9.99
N ALA A 422 3.31 -0.63 -9.95
CA ALA A 422 4.10 0.53 -9.58
C ALA A 422 3.80 1.73 -10.49
N ILE A 423 3.75 2.93 -9.92
CA ILE A 423 3.40 4.17 -10.63
C ILE A 423 4.64 5.04 -10.79
N ALA A 424 4.87 5.51 -12.01
CA ALA A 424 5.89 6.50 -12.28
C ALA A 424 5.41 7.92 -11.87
N TYR A 425 6.27 8.68 -11.21
CA TYR A 425 6.02 10.08 -10.85
C TYR A 425 6.52 11.00 -11.97
N ALA A 426 5.82 10.98 -13.11
CA ALA A 426 6.19 11.80 -14.25
C ALA A 426 6.13 13.30 -13.89
N GLY A 427 7.22 14.03 -14.20
CA GLY A 427 7.31 15.46 -13.89
C GLY A 427 7.49 15.76 -12.40
N SER A 428 7.96 14.79 -11.59
CA SER A 428 8.31 15.03 -10.19
C SER A 428 9.37 16.14 -10.08
N PRO A 429 9.19 17.11 -9.16
CA PRO A 429 10.20 18.16 -8.94
C PRO A 429 11.53 17.62 -8.42
N LEU A 430 11.53 16.37 -7.93
CA LEU A 430 12.73 15.70 -7.42
C LEU A 430 13.54 15.00 -8.52
N SER A 431 13.03 14.95 -9.74
CA SER A 431 13.67 14.28 -10.87
C SER A 431 14.39 15.30 -11.76
N THR A 432 15.49 14.87 -12.39
CA THR A 432 16.14 15.62 -13.47
C THR A 432 15.35 15.48 -14.76
N ASP A 433 15.60 16.39 -15.70
CA ASP A 433 15.09 16.25 -17.06
C ASP A 433 15.69 15.02 -17.73
N ASP A 434 14.98 14.44 -18.66
CA ASP A 434 15.37 13.24 -19.41
C ASP A 434 15.28 13.53 -20.91
N GLU A 435 16.40 13.40 -21.63
CA GLU A 435 16.45 13.66 -23.07
C GLU A 435 16.19 12.41 -23.90
N ASP A 436 16.44 11.21 -23.34
CA ASP A 436 16.44 9.95 -24.10
C ASP A 436 15.09 9.21 -24.12
N GLY A 437 14.22 9.42 -23.12
CA GLY A 437 12.96 8.67 -22.98
C GLY A 437 13.16 7.14 -22.80
N GLY A 438 12.11 6.40 -22.52
CA GLY A 438 12.12 4.93 -22.43
C GLY A 438 12.06 4.38 -21.01
N ASP A 439 12.44 3.12 -20.85
CA ASP A 439 12.39 2.43 -19.56
C ASP A 439 13.38 3.04 -18.57
N TRP A 440 13.00 3.03 -17.28
CA TRP A 440 13.77 3.64 -16.19
C TRP A 440 13.99 5.16 -16.32
N ALA A 441 13.05 5.85 -16.98
CA ALA A 441 13.07 7.32 -17.04
C ALA A 441 12.95 7.94 -15.64
N PRO A 442 13.47 9.16 -15.41
CA PRO A 442 13.28 9.85 -14.14
C PRO A 442 11.80 9.93 -13.72
N GLY A 443 11.53 9.55 -12.48
CA GLY A 443 10.19 9.32 -11.93
C GLY A 443 9.72 7.86 -11.99
N ALA A 444 10.29 7.00 -12.82
CA ALA A 444 9.92 5.59 -12.87
C ALA A 444 10.42 4.83 -11.63
N PRO A 445 9.64 3.85 -11.13
CA PRO A 445 10.16 2.90 -10.14
C PRO A 445 11.23 2.02 -10.79
N LEU A 446 12.25 1.64 -10.02
CA LEU A 446 13.21 0.62 -10.45
C LEU A 446 12.44 -0.66 -10.78
N ALA A 447 12.56 -1.15 -12.00
CA ALA A 447 12.13 -2.49 -12.33
C ALA A 447 13.14 -3.48 -11.76
N ASP A 448 12.66 -4.44 -10.98
CA ASP A 448 13.53 -5.50 -10.47
C ASP A 448 13.96 -6.44 -11.60
N GLY A 449 15.08 -7.09 -11.39
CA GLY A 449 15.60 -8.11 -12.30
C GLY A 449 16.74 -8.86 -11.63
N GLY A 450 16.90 -10.13 -12.00
CA GLY A 450 17.99 -10.96 -11.52
C GLY A 450 19.33 -10.48 -12.05
N THR A 451 20.37 -10.48 -11.21
CA THR A 451 21.76 -10.20 -11.57
C THR A 451 22.53 -11.50 -11.86
N GLU A 452 23.63 -11.43 -12.60
CA GLU A 452 24.41 -12.63 -12.97
C GLU A 452 24.99 -13.40 -11.77
N ASP A 453 25.19 -12.72 -10.64
CA ASP A 453 25.61 -13.30 -9.38
C ASP A 453 24.48 -13.94 -8.56
N GLY A 454 23.24 -13.94 -9.09
CA GLY A 454 22.06 -14.54 -8.48
C GLY A 454 21.33 -13.64 -7.49
N GLY A 455 21.69 -12.36 -7.38
CA GLY A 455 21.01 -11.32 -6.62
C GLY A 455 19.90 -10.62 -7.42
N HIS A 456 19.38 -9.53 -6.87
CA HIS A 456 18.36 -8.69 -7.50
C HIS A 456 18.77 -7.21 -7.46
N LEU A 457 18.32 -6.44 -8.46
CA LEU A 457 18.62 -5.00 -8.51
C LEU A 457 18.05 -4.26 -7.28
N THR A 458 16.90 -4.68 -6.79
CA THR A 458 16.28 -4.10 -5.59
C THR A 458 17.07 -4.35 -4.31
N ASP A 459 17.93 -5.39 -4.25
CA ASP A 459 18.82 -5.66 -3.11
C ASP A 459 19.95 -4.63 -2.98
N LEU A 460 20.24 -3.90 -4.05
CA LEU A 460 21.27 -2.85 -4.07
C LEU A 460 20.80 -1.54 -3.43
N LEU A 461 19.49 -1.39 -3.19
CA LEU A 461 18.93 -0.20 -2.54
C LEU A 461 19.33 -0.16 -1.06
N THR A 462 19.84 0.97 -0.62
CA THR A 462 20.24 1.18 0.78
C THR A 462 19.21 2.07 1.49
N PRO A 463 18.55 1.61 2.57
CA PRO A 463 17.61 2.42 3.33
C PRO A 463 18.21 3.76 3.77
N GLY A 464 17.48 4.85 3.57
CA GLY A 464 17.88 6.20 3.97
C GLY A 464 19.03 6.83 3.17
N SER A 465 19.42 6.20 2.05
CA SER A 465 20.48 6.68 1.15
C SER A 465 20.00 6.68 -0.29
N PHE A 466 20.57 7.56 -1.11
CA PHE A 466 20.52 7.40 -2.55
C PHE A 466 21.37 6.21 -3.00
N THR A 467 21.04 5.65 -4.13
CA THR A 467 21.84 4.59 -4.77
C THR A 467 22.13 4.99 -6.22
N LEU A 468 23.39 5.10 -6.59
CA LEU A 468 23.83 5.28 -7.97
C LEU A 468 24.12 3.90 -8.58
N LEU A 469 23.24 3.40 -9.44
CA LEU A 469 23.49 2.20 -10.22
C LEU A 469 24.31 2.58 -11.46
N ALA A 470 25.54 2.12 -11.55
CA ALA A 470 26.44 2.42 -12.67
C ALA A 470 26.78 1.14 -13.44
N PHE A 471 26.19 0.97 -14.62
CA PHE A 471 26.41 -0.19 -15.49
C PHE A 471 27.78 -0.10 -16.19
N GLY A 472 28.70 -1.00 -15.83
CA GLY A 472 30.10 -0.97 -16.25
C GLY A 472 31.04 -0.19 -15.29
N GLY A 473 30.54 0.18 -14.11
CA GLY A 473 31.29 0.95 -13.11
C GLY A 473 31.27 2.46 -13.38
N TRP A 474 31.76 3.22 -12.40
CA TRP A 474 31.84 4.68 -12.49
C TRP A 474 33.16 5.17 -11.87
N PRO A 475 34.02 5.92 -12.61
CA PRO A 475 35.36 6.29 -12.16
C PRO A 475 35.39 7.12 -10.87
N GLU A 476 34.36 7.94 -10.63
CA GLU A 476 34.29 8.87 -9.50
C GLU A 476 33.56 8.31 -8.27
N GLN A 477 33.31 6.98 -8.25
CA GLN A 477 32.56 6.31 -7.17
C GLN A 477 33.08 6.63 -5.78
N GLN A 478 34.41 6.48 -5.55
CA GLN A 478 35.01 6.71 -4.24
C GLN A 478 34.88 8.17 -3.81
N ALA A 479 35.01 9.11 -4.76
CA ALA A 479 34.85 10.53 -4.47
C ALA A 479 33.41 10.86 -4.06
N LEU A 480 32.42 10.34 -4.75
CA LEU A 480 30.99 10.53 -4.41
C LEU A 480 30.69 10.00 -3.00
N GLU A 481 31.07 8.76 -2.73
CA GLU A 481 30.81 8.12 -1.44
C GLU A 481 31.51 8.87 -0.29
N ALA A 482 32.76 9.29 -0.47
CA ALA A 482 33.51 10.05 0.53
C ALA A 482 32.88 11.43 0.78
N LEU A 483 32.48 12.16 -0.27
CA LEU A 483 31.85 13.48 -0.16
C LEU A 483 30.49 13.40 0.53
N THR A 484 29.67 12.44 0.13
CA THR A 484 28.31 12.32 0.67
C THR A 484 28.25 11.68 2.06
N ALA A 485 29.31 11.01 2.50
CA ALA A 485 29.47 10.52 3.88
C ALA A 485 30.07 11.57 4.82
N SER A 486 30.61 12.70 4.29
CA SER A 486 31.20 13.77 5.09
C SER A 486 30.19 14.43 6.03
N PRO A 487 30.56 14.79 7.27
CA PRO A 487 29.70 15.58 8.17
C PRO A 487 29.29 16.95 7.62
N GLU A 488 30.06 17.48 6.66
CA GLU A 488 29.76 18.76 5.99
C GLU A 488 28.67 18.63 4.93
N TRP A 489 28.40 17.39 4.46
CA TRP A 489 27.36 17.13 3.47
C TRP A 489 25.97 17.26 4.10
N ARG A 490 25.15 18.16 3.56
CA ARG A 490 23.86 18.57 4.15
C ARG A 490 22.68 17.71 3.74
N PHE A 491 22.87 16.78 2.81
CA PHE A 491 21.80 15.96 2.25
C PHE A 491 21.98 14.48 2.58
N LEU A 492 21.07 13.62 2.09
CA LEU A 492 21.20 12.18 2.27
C LEU A 492 22.46 11.65 1.57
N PRO A 493 23.13 10.64 2.16
CA PRO A 493 24.30 10.04 1.54
C PRO A 493 23.92 9.29 0.26
N CYS A 494 24.91 9.05 -0.61
CA CYS A 494 24.78 8.25 -1.81
C CYS A 494 25.79 7.10 -1.82
N ARG A 495 25.34 5.91 -2.15
CA ARG A 495 26.18 4.74 -2.37
C ARG A 495 26.17 4.37 -3.83
N CYS A 496 27.32 3.88 -4.33
CA CYS A 496 27.42 3.36 -5.68
C CYS A 496 27.30 1.85 -5.70
N ALA A 497 26.60 1.33 -6.68
CA ALA A 497 26.54 -0.09 -6.97
C ALA A 497 26.78 -0.32 -8.47
N ALA A 498 27.62 -1.31 -8.78
CA ALA A 498 27.86 -1.75 -10.15
C ALA A 498 27.17 -3.11 -10.31
N PRO A 499 25.93 -3.13 -10.79
CA PRO A 499 25.21 -4.39 -10.95
C PRO A 499 25.93 -5.27 -11.98
N ALA A 500 26.01 -6.56 -11.71
CA ALA A 500 26.41 -7.56 -12.70
C ALA A 500 25.46 -7.50 -13.90
N ALA A 501 25.93 -7.95 -15.07
CA ALA A 501 25.14 -7.90 -16.30
C ALA A 501 23.75 -8.53 -16.09
N HIS A 502 22.75 -7.92 -16.68
CA HIS A 502 21.34 -8.29 -16.58
C HIS A 502 20.81 -8.48 -18.01
N ALA A 503 19.92 -9.44 -18.23
CA ALA A 503 19.40 -9.76 -19.57
C ALA A 503 18.70 -8.57 -20.26
N GLU A 504 18.16 -7.64 -19.49
CA GLU A 504 17.55 -6.38 -19.93
C GLU A 504 18.42 -5.16 -19.54
N SER A 505 19.73 -5.40 -19.34
CA SER A 505 20.64 -4.35 -18.85
C SER A 505 20.65 -3.14 -19.76
N PRO A 506 20.57 -1.94 -19.17
CA PRO A 506 20.94 -0.72 -19.87
C PRO A 506 22.34 -0.84 -20.45
N GLN A 507 22.60 -0.11 -21.51
CA GLN A 507 23.90 -0.12 -22.19
C GLN A 507 25.03 0.25 -21.21
N ALA A 508 26.21 -0.33 -21.41
CA ALA A 508 27.41 0.02 -20.65
C ALA A 508 27.66 1.54 -20.64
N GLY A 509 28.02 2.08 -19.47
CA GLY A 509 28.21 3.50 -19.25
C GLY A 509 26.96 4.27 -18.84
N MET A 510 25.81 3.62 -18.72
CA MET A 510 24.60 4.24 -18.14
C MET A 510 24.67 4.26 -16.61
N ALA A 511 24.26 5.38 -16.04
CA ALA A 511 24.15 5.57 -14.60
C ALA A 511 22.72 6.05 -14.23
N TYR A 512 22.17 5.47 -13.16
CA TYR A 512 20.83 5.77 -12.66
C TYR A 512 20.91 6.14 -11.19
N LEU A 513 20.46 7.33 -10.85
CA LEU A 513 20.34 7.74 -9.46
C LEU A 513 18.95 7.37 -8.94
N LEU A 514 18.92 6.54 -7.90
CA LEU A 514 17.73 6.06 -7.24
C LEU A 514 17.54 6.74 -5.89
N ARG A 515 16.31 7.17 -5.62
CA ARG A 515 15.86 7.66 -4.32
C ARG A 515 15.73 6.49 -3.32
N PRO A 516 15.66 6.78 -1.99
CA PRO A 516 15.48 5.75 -0.97
C PRO A 516 14.21 4.88 -1.16
N ASP A 517 13.18 5.41 -1.82
CA ASP A 517 11.95 4.68 -2.18
C ASP A 517 12.06 3.88 -3.50
N GLY A 518 13.25 3.81 -4.10
CA GLY A 518 13.51 3.04 -5.31
C GLY A 518 13.00 3.67 -6.61
N HIS A 519 12.66 4.96 -6.63
CA HIS A 519 12.35 5.67 -7.86
C HIS A 519 13.60 6.30 -8.46
N VAL A 520 13.74 6.21 -9.78
CA VAL A 520 14.81 6.89 -10.53
C VAL A 520 14.57 8.40 -10.45
N CYS A 521 15.56 9.17 -10.01
CA CYS A 521 15.50 10.63 -10.03
C CYS A 521 16.50 11.26 -10.98
N GLY A 522 17.43 10.47 -11.53
CA GLY A 522 18.38 10.93 -12.56
C GLY A 522 18.87 9.76 -13.39
N ARG A 523 19.12 10.03 -14.68
CA ARG A 523 19.61 9.05 -15.64
C ARG A 523 20.57 9.72 -16.62
N TRP A 524 21.74 9.14 -16.81
CA TRP A 524 22.77 9.75 -17.69
C TRP A 524 23.69 8.69 -18.28
N ARG A 525 24.37 9.08 -19.35
CA ARG A 525 25.53 8.37 -19.87
C ARG A 525 26.80 9.04 -19.35
N SER A 526 27.57 8.33 -18.52
CA SER A 526 28.84 8.80 -17.96
C SER A 526 28.75 10.21 -17.32
N PRO A 527 27.91 10.41 -16.27
CA PRO A 527 27.74 11.71 -15.67
C PRO A 527 29.00 12.19 -14.96
N SER A 528 29.20 13.51 -14.84
CA SER A 528 30.19 14.08 -13.94
C SER A 528 29.75 13.97 -12.48
N LEU A 529 30.71 14.05 -11.55
CA LEU A 529 30.42 14.10 -10.11
C LEU A 529 29.45 15.23 -9.76
N ASP A 530 29.68 16.43 -10.29
CA ASP A 530 28.81 17.60 -10.05
C ASP A 530 27.37 17.37 -10.53
N THR A 531 27.18 16.69 -11.66
CA THR A 531 25.85 16.34 -12.16
C THR A 531 25.10 15.46 -11.16
N VAL A 532 25.76 14.45 -10.61
CA VAL A 532 25.14 13.53 -9.64
C VAL A 532 24.86 14.24 -8.31
N LEU A 533 25.80 15.05 -7.81
CA LEU A 533 25.63 15.82 -6.57
C LEU A 533 24.46 16.81 -6.69
N SER A 534 24.37 17.56 -7.79
CA SER A 534 23.24 18.47 -8.06
C SER A 534 21.89 17.75 -8.11
N ALA A 535 21.86 16.54 -8.66
CA ALA A 535 20.63 15.73 -8.69
C ALA A 535 20.24 15.24 -7.28
N ILE A 536 21.19 14.87 -6.41
CA ILE A 536 20.94 14.52 -5.01
C ILE A 536 20.37 15.72 -4.25
N GLU A 537 20.99 16.91 -4.41
CA GLU A 537 20.52 18.15 -3.78
C GLU A 537 19.08 18.46 -4.18
N ARG A 538 18.77 18.41 -5.48
CA ARG A 538 17.40 18.56 -6.02
C ARG A 538 16.44 17.55 -5.40
N ALA A 539 16.83 16.28 -5.37
CA ALA A 539 15.99 15.19 -4.84
C ALA A 539 15.82 15.29 -3.32
N CYS A 540 16.64 16.05 -2.59
CA CYS A 540 16.44 16.42 -1.19
C CYS A 540 15.63 17.72 -1.00
N GLY A 541 15.03 18.26 -2.07
CA GLY A 541 14.17 19.44 -2.04
C GLY A 541 14.91 20.77 -2.11
N ALA A 542 16.22 20.78 -2.34
CA ALA A 542 16.95 22.00 -2.58
C ALA A 542 16.59 22.53 -3.97
N GLN A 543 15.86 23.63 -4.05
CA GLN A 543 15.62 24.32 -5.31
C GLN A 543 16.89 25.12 -5.67
N GLY A 544 17.49 24.74 -6.79
CA GLY A 544 18.47 25.46 -7.58
C GLY A 544 19.13 26.71 -6.99
N ALA A 545 20.30 26.52 -6.40
CA ALA A 545 21.33 27.56 -6.41
C ALA A 545 22.24 27.30 -7.63
N ILE A 546 21.65 27.32 -8.83
CA ILE A 546 22.42 27.49 -10.06
C ILE A 546 21.83 28.73 -10.73
N GLN A 547 22.38 29.90 -10.40
CA GLN A 547 22.51 31.02 -11.31
C GLN A 547 23.87 30.91 -12.02
#